data_48ea03ad91485e230ca80210742e7fe2
#
_entry.id   48ea03ad91485e230ca80210742e7fe2
#
_cell.length_a   1.000
_cell.length_b   1.000
_cell.length_c   1.000
_cell.angle_alpha   90.00
_cell.angle_beta   90.00
_cell.angle_gamma   90.00
#
_symmetry.space_group_name_H-M   'P 1'
#
loop_
_entity.id
_entity.type
_entity.pdbx_description
1 polymer ?
#
loop_
_entity_poly.entity_id
_entity_poly.type
_entity_poly.pdbx_seq_one_letter_code
_entity_poly.pdbx_strand_id
1 'polypeptide(L)'
;MNIEKLLNTIIEAGKMLVESGAEVSRVEETMVRMCHCFEGIEYADSYVTLTGIMFSLTYDNQTMTRICRVHTGEVDLNRIDQINTLSRRICSNPISVDELANELDRIKGMSRYTFKETMLFGAVGAAGFGMFFNGTLLEIVMSFFIGILIRCISCFLSKHKLNSSLNNAISAGSAALSAQLIHQALPQTNVDIMVISSFMLLVPGLAITNAIRDTIAGDYVSGVARAVDAFLCAIAIAVGAGFVMYFWI
;
A
#
# COMPACT_ATOMS: atom_id res chain seq x y z
N MET A 1 -31.21 -8.98 15.29
CA MET A 1 -29.96 -8.76 14.51
C MET A 1 -29.16 -10.05 14.45
N ASN A 2 -28.57 -10.42 13.31
CA ASN A 2 -27.69 -11.60 13.24
C ASN A 2 -26.27 -11.17 13.62
N ILE A 3 -25.89 -11.47 14.89
CA ILE A 3 -24.62 -11.02 15.49
C ILE A 3 -23.41 -11.70 14.84
N GLU A 4 -23.53 -12.97 14.49
CA GLU A 4 -22.45 -13.67 13.79
C GLU A 4 -22.17 -13.05 12.41
N LYS A 5 -23.20 -12.66 11.69
CA LYS A 5 -23.07 -11.95 10.43
C LYS A 5 -22.43 -10.58 10.61
N LEU A 6 -22.82 -9.83 11.64
CA LEU A 6 -22.21 -8.54 11.97
C LEU A 6 -20.73 -8.71 12.25
N LEU A 7 -20.35 -9.66 13.14
CA LEU A 7 -18.96 -9.94 13.48
C LEU A 7 -18.12 -10.24 12.23
N ASN A 8 -18.65 -11.08 11.34
CA ASN A 8 -17.98 -11.42 10.09
C ASN A 8 -17.81 -10.22 9.15
N THR A 9 -18.82 -9.39 9.07
CA THR A 9 -18.83 -8.21 8.19
C THR A 9 -17.84 -7.15 8.68
N ILE A 10 -17.76 -6.91 9.99
CA ILE A 10 -16.76 -6.00 10.59
C ILE A 10 -15.34 -6.52 10.37
N ILE A 11 -15.10 -7.81 10.55
CA ILE A 11 -13.79 -8.42 10.29
C ILE A 11 -13.40 -8.28 8.81
N GLU A 12 -14.33 -8.47 7.87
CA GLU A 12 -14.06 -8.29 6.44
C GLU A 12 -13.68 -6.84 6.12
N ALA A 13 -14.34 -5.86 6.76
CA ALA A 13 -13.94 -4.44 6.62
C ALA A 13 -12.52 -4.20 7.12
N GLY A 14 -12.19 -4.70 8.32
CA GLY A 14 -10.84 -4.62 8.89
C GLY A 14 -9.79 -5.30 8.01
N LYS A 15 -10.11 -6.51 7.51
CA LYS A 15 -9.23 -7.25 6.59
C LYS A 15 -8.95 -6.46 5.31
N MET A 16 -9.98 -5.90 4.69
CA MET A 16 -9.83 -5.06 3.50
C MET A 16 -8.96 -3.84 3.76
N LEU A 17 -9.05 -3.21 4.93
CA LEU A 17 -8.21 -2.07 5.33
C LEU A 17 -6.74 -2.48 5.47
N VAL A 18 -6.45 -3.58 6.21
CA VAL A 18 -5.06 -4.07 6.40
C VAL A 18 -4.46 -4.48 5.05
N GLU A 19 -5.18 -5.25 4.24
CA GLU A 19 -4.76 -5.68 2.89
C GLU A 19 -4.49 -4.49 1.95
N SER A 20 -5.14 -3.34 2.20
CA SER A 20 -4.95 -2.09 1.44
C SER A 20 -3.86 -1.19 2.01
N GLY A 21 -3.18 -1.60 3.08
CA GLY A 21 -2.05 -0.86 3.66
C GLY A 21 -2.44 0.24 4.65
N ALA A 22 -3.62 0.16 5.28
CA ALA A 22 -4.02 1.10 6.32
C ALA A 22 -3.15 0.94 7.59
N GLU A 23 -3.07 2.00 8.40
CA GLU A 23 -2.46 2.02 9.73
C GLU A 23 -3.24 1.10 10.68
N VAL A 24 -2.55 0.36 11.55
CA VAL A 24 -3.18 -0.61 12.47
C VAL A 24 -4.18 0.07 13.39
N SER A 25 -3.77 1.13 14.07
CA SER A 25 -4.64 1.88 14.98
C SER A 25 -5.91 2.42 14.29
N ARG A 26 -5.80 2.84 13.04
CA ARG A 26 -6.96 3.29 12.25
C ARG A 26 -7.90 2.14 11.89
N VAL A 27 -7.36 0.95 11.61
CA VAL A 27 -8.19 -0.25 11.35
C VAL A 27 -8.98 -0.59 12.59
N GLU A 28 -8.33 -0.67 13.75
CA GLU A 28 -8.96 -0.97 15.05
C GLU A 28 -10.07 0.03 15.37
N GLU A 29 -9.76 1.32 15.30
CA GLU A 29 -10.75 2.39 15.53
C GLU A 29 -11.93 2.27 14.57
N THR A 30 -11.69 2.00 13.29
CA THR A 30 -12.76 1.89 12.28
C THR A 30 -13.65 0.68 12.57
N MET A 31 -13.09 -0.48 12.91
CA MET A 31 -13.83 -1.70 13.23
C MET A 31 -14.72 -1.50 14.46
N VAL A 32 -14.16 -0.97 15.55
CA VAL A 32 -14.87 -0.69 16.80
C VAL A 32 -15.98 0.33 16.56
N ARG A 33 -15.70 1.43 15.87
CA ARG A 33 -16.68 2.47 15.50
C ARG A 33 -17.82 1.89 14.69
N MET A 34 -17.54 1.11 13.64
CA MET A 34 -18.58 0.49 12.81
C MET A 34 -19.47 -0.45 13.63
N CYS A 35 -18.89 -1.20 14.56
CA CYS A 35 -19.62 -2.11 15.43
C CYS A 35 -20.60 -1.36 16.35
N HIS A 36 -20.17 -0.27 16.97
CA HIS A 36 -20.99 0.54 17.87
C HIS A 36 -22.12 1.32 17.16
N CYS A 37 -22.15 1.37 15.83
CA CYS A 37 -23.29 1.96 15.09
C CYS A 37 -24.53 1.03 15.09
N PHE A 38 -24.42 -0.20 15.61
CA PHE A 38 -25.52 -1.17 15.72
C PHE A 38 -26.04 -1.22 17.15
N GLU A 39 -27.37 -1.18 17.28
CA GLU A 39 -28.04 -1.20 18.59
C GLU A 39 -27.79 -2.50 19.36
N GLY A 40 -27.64 -2.36 20.68
CA GLY A 40 -27.47 -3.51 21.60
C GLY A 40 -26.03 -4.03 21.73
N ILE A 41 -25.07 -3.42 21.06
CA ILE A 41 -23.64 -3.75 21.27
C ILE A 41 -23.17 -3.10 22.58
N GLU A 42 -22.84 -3.93 23.56
CA GLU A 42 -22.37 -3.52 24.90
C GLU A 42 -20.86 -3.21 24.89
N TYR A 43 -20.11 -4.01 24.16
CA TYR A 43 -18.66 -3.89 24.08
C TYR A 43 -18.15 -4.34 22.72
N ALA A 44 -17.14 -3.69 22.21
CA ALA A 44 -16.40 -4.11 21.01
C ALA A 44 -14.93 -3.75 21.18
N ASP A 45 -14.05 -4.68 20.83
CA ASP A 45 -12.60 -4.48 20.86
C ASP A 45 -11.93 -5.23 19.73
N SER A 46 -10.81 -4.69 19.28
CA SER A 46 -10.04 -5.23 18.17
C SER A 46 -8.55 -5.26 18.49
N TYR A 47 -7.90 -6.33 18.09
CA TYR A 47 -6.44 -6.44 18.06
C TYR A 47 -6.02 -6.81 16.65
N VAL A 48 -5.30 -5.89 16.02
CA VAL A 48 -4.92 -5.99 14.62
C VAL A 48 -3.40 -6.04 14.46
N THR A 49 -2.95 -6.93 13.61
CA THR A 49 -1.57 -6.99 13.13
C THR A 49 -1.55 -7.06 11.61
N LEU A 50 -0.38 -6.92 10.98
CA LEU A 50 -0.27 -7.06 9.52
C LEU A 50 -0.67 -8.45 8.99
N THR A 51 -0.69 -9.46 9.86
CA THR A 51 -0.93 -10.86 9.47
C THR A 51 -2.19 -11.46 10.06
N GLY A 52 -2.91 -10.73 10.91
CA GLY A 52 -4.12 -11.25 11.56
C GLY A 52 -4.92 -10.20 12.28
N ILE A 53 -6.19 -10.47 12.41
CA ILE A 53 -7.18 -9.67 13.15
C ILE A 53 -7.85 -10.56 14.17
N MET A 54 -7.94 -10.09 15.39
CA MET A 54 -8.81 -10.64 16.44
C MET A 54 -9.83 -9.56 16.77
N PHE A 55 -11.11 -9.89 16.69
CA PHE A 55 -12.18 -8.96 16.99
C PHE A 55 -13.18 -9.63 17.94
N SER A 56 -13.54 -8.92 19.00
CA SER A 56 -14.51 -9.35 20.01
C SER A 56 -15.64 -8.35 20.10
N LEU A 57 -16.86 -8.83 20.23
CA LEU A 57 -18.02 -8.01 20.56
C LEU A 57 -18.89 -8.72 21.61
N THR A 58 -19.57 -7.92 22.43
CA THR A 58 -20.53 -8.40 23.42
C THR A 58 -21.92 -7.89 23.07
N TYR A 59 -22.87 -8.80 23.02
CA TYR A 59 -24.27 -8.55 22.76
C TYR A 59 -25.12 -9.48 23.66
N ASP A 60 -26.12 -8.95 24.36
CA ASP A 60 -26.98 -9.70 25.28
C ASP A 60 -26.17 -10.54 26.29
N ASN A 61 -25.17 -9.91 26.93
CA ASN A 61 -24.24 -10.56 27.87
C ASN A 61 -23.44 -11.75 27.28
N GLN A 62 -23.43 -11.94 25.98
CA GLN A 62 -22.64 -12.97 25.30
C GLN A 62 -21.50 -12.34 24.51
N THR A 63 -20.27 -12.73 24.81
CA THR A 63 -19.09 -12.28 24.09
C THR A 63 -18.73 -13.28 23.01
N MET A 64 -18.64 -12.78 21.77
CA MET A 64 -18.18 -13.54 20.62
C MET A 64 -16.83 -12.98 20.14
N THR A 65 -15.87 -13.87 19.93
CA THR A 65 -14.55 -13.51 19.40
C THR A 65 -14.27 -14.32 18.13
N ARG A 66 -13.71 -13.66 17.13
CA ARG A 66 -13.25 -14.31 15.90
C ARG A 66 -11.85 -13.87 15.53
N ILE A 67 -11.05 -14.82 15.05
CA ILE A 67 -9.71 -14.59 14.51
C ILE A 67 -9.76 -14.79 13.00
N CYS A 68 -9.13 -13.86 12.27
CA CYS A 68 -9.00 -13.93 10.82
C CYS A 68 -7.53 -13.75 10.42
N ARG A 69 -7.03 -14.63 9.54
CA ARG A 69 -5.73 -14.45 8.90
C ARG A 69 -5.81 -13.39 7.81
N VAL A 70 -4.84 -12.48 7.80
CA VAL A 70 -4.70 -11.45 6.77
C VAL A 70 -3.43 -11.72 5.96
N HIS A 71 -3.50 -11.50 4.66
CA HIS A 71 -2.34 -11.50 3.77
C HIS A 71 -2.09 -10.07 3.32
N THR A 72 -0.86 -9.61 3.43
CA THR A 72 -0.48 -8.28 2.95
C THR A 72 -0.72 -8.17 1.45
N GLY A 73 -1.44 -7.11 1.07
CA GLY A 73 -1.74 -6.78 -0.32
C GLY A 73 -0.94 -5.59 -0.83
N GLU A 74 -1.25 -5.15 -2.02
CA GLU A 74 -0.75 -3.88 -2.56
C GLU A 74 -1.54 -2.72 -1.95
N VAL A 75 -0.87 -1.58 -1.75
CA VAL A 75 -1.52 -0.37 -1.24
C VAL A 75 -2.65 0.08 -2.16
N ASP A 76 -3.83 0.31 -1.56
CA ASP A 76 -5.03 0.77 -2.25
C ASP A 76 -5.72 1.88 -1.43
N LEU A 77 -5.28 3.12 -1.66
CA LEU A 77 -5.78 4.28 -0.92
C LEU A 77 -7.26 4.56 -1.22
N ASN A 78 -7.73 4.23 -2.42
CA ASN A 78 -9.14 4.40 -2.76
C ASN A 78 -10.03 3.47 -1.94
N ARG A 79 -9.63 2.21 -1.78
CA ARG A 79 -10.35 1.25 -0.93
C ARG A 79 -10.37 1.69 0.53
N ILE A 80 -9.26 2.19 1.05
CA ILE A 80 -9.18 2.76 2.40
C ILE A 80 -10.16 3.93 2.55
N ASP A 81 -10.20 4.85 1.59
CA ASP A 81 -11.10 6.00 1.60
C ASP A 81 -12.58 5.58 1.55
N GLN A 82 -12.94 4.64 0.69
CA GLN A 82 -14.30 4.12 0.57
C GLN A 82 -14.79 3.48 1.87
N ILE A 83 -13.96 2.65 2.53
CA ILE A 83 -14.32 2.03 3.81
C ILE A 83 -14.43 3.07 4.93
N ASN A 84 -13.51 4.03 4.99
CA ASN A 84 -13.59 5.13 5.96
C ASN A 84 -14.84 6.00 5.75
N THR A 85 -15.21 6.25 4.50
CA THR A 85 -16.43 6.99 4.16
C THR A 85 -17.68 6.20 4.53
N LEU A 86 -17.68 4.88 4.26
CA LEU A 86 -18.76 3.98 4.68
C LEU A 86 -18.89 3.97 6.20
N SER A 87 -17.80 3.82 6.95
CA SER A 87 -17.78 3.85 8.42
C SER A 87 -18.43 5.12 8.98
N ARG A 88 -18.08 6.28 8.43
CA ARG A 88 -18.68 7.56 8.85
C ARG A 88 -20.17 7.66 8.49
N ARG A 89 -20.55 7.17 7.31
CA ARG A 89 -21.93 7.20 6.83
C ARG A 89 -22.86 6.35 7.71
N ILE A 90 -22.45 5.14 8.11
CA ILE A 90 -23.30 4.26 8.92
C ILE A 90 -23.51 4.78 10.35
N CYS A 91 -22.55 5.53 10.90
CA CYS A 91 -22.74 6.17 12.20
C CYS A 91 -23.70 7.36 12.17
N SER A 92 -23.83 8.03 11.01
CA SER A 92 -24.78 9.11 10.82
C SER A 92 -26.17 8.63 10.39
N ASN A 93 -26.20 7.61 9.54
CA ASN A 93 -27.41 6.98 9.00
C ASN A 93 -27.29 5.46 9.17
N PRO A 94 -27.82 4.89 10.27
CA PRO A 94 -27.76 3.46 10.52
C PRO A 94 -28.36 2.65 9.39
N ILE A 95 -27.68 1.58 9.00
CA ILE A 95 -28.09 0.61 7.97
C ILE A 95 -28.19 -0.79 8.54
N SER A 96 -28.83 -1.70 7.85
CA SER A 96 -28.86 -3.09 8.24
C SER A 96 -27.51 -3.79 8.04
N VAL A 97 -27.27 -4.92 8.75
CA VAL A 97 -26.05 -5.73 8.57
C VAL A 97 -25.95 -6.25 7.13
N ASP A 98 -27.08 -6.54 6.50
CA ASP A 98 -27.13 -7.02 5.11
C ASP A 98 -26.71 -5.93 4.12
N GLU A 99 -27.16 -4.71 4.33
CA GLU A 99 -26.75 -3.54 3.52
C GLU A 99 -25.27 -3.23 3.72
N LEU A 100 -24.75 -3.33 4.95
CA LEU A 100 -23.32 -3.15 5.21
C LEU A 100 -22.48 -4.19 4.45
N ALA A 101 -22.89 -5.46 4.49
CA ALA A 101 -22.20 -6.53 3.77
C ALA A 101 -22.20 -6.27 2.25
N ASN A 102 -23.35 -5.87 1.68
CA ASN A 102 -23.46 -5.54 0.27
C ASN A 102 -22.58 -4.33 -0.14
N GLU A 103 -22.49 -3.30 0.71
CA GLU A 103 -21.61 -2.16 0.46
C GLU A 103 -20.13 -2.55 0.49
N LEU A 104 -19.72 -3.42 1.42
CA LEU A 104 -18.35 -3.94 1.44
C LEU A 104 -18.04 -4.80 0.21
N ASP A 105 -18.99 -5.65 -0.24
CA ASP A 105 -18.84 -6.43 -1.45
C ASP A 105 -18.74 -5.52 -2.69
N ARG A 106 -19.52 -4.43 -2.72
CA ARG A 106 -19.41 -3.41 -3.77
C ARG A 106 -18.02 -2.78 -3.80
N ILE A 107 -17.49 -2.35 -2.62
CA ILE A 107 -16.14 -1.78 -2.51
C ILE A 107 -15.08 -2.80 -2.92
N LYS A 108 -15.22 -4.06 -2.52
CA LYS A 108 -14.32 -5.15 -2.88
C LYS A 108 -14.28 -5.40 -4.39
N GLY A 109 -15.42 -5.27 -5.07
CA GLY A 109 -15.57 -5.43 -6.51
C GLY A 109 -15.14 -4.22 -7.35
N MET A 110 -14.79 -3.08 -6.73
CA MET A 110 -14.31 -1.91 -7.46
C MET A 110 -13.03 -2.23 -8.23
N SER A 111 -12.99 -1.83 -9.50
CA SER A 111 -11.80 -2.00 -10.33
C SER A 111 -10.68 -1.10 -9.83
N ARG A 112 -9.49 -1.65 -9.73
CA ARG A 112 -8.27 -0.86 -9.57
C ARG A 112 -7.97 -0.08 -10.86
N TYR A 113 -7.03 0.85 -10.78
CA TYR A 113 -6.54 1.57 -11.95
C TYR A 113 -6.11 0.61 -13.05
N THR A 114 -6.41 0.99 -14.28
CA THR A 114 -6.00 0.22 -15.46
C THR A 114 -4.47 0.25 -15.60
N PHE A 115 -3.92 -0.72 -16.31
CA PHE A 115 -2.49 -0.75 -16.59
C PHE A 115 -1.98 0.54 -17.25
N LYS A 116 -2.76 1.11 -18.19
CA LYS A 116 -2.40 2.37 -18.87
C LYS A 116 -2.36 3.55 -17.92
N GLU A 117 -3.33 3.67 -17.01
CA GLU A 117 -3.37 4.71 -15.99
C GLU A 117 -2.18 4.58 -15.03
N THR A 118 -1.89 3.36 -14.55
CA THR A 118 -0.76 3.10 -13.66
C THR A 118 0.58 3.44 -14.32
N MET A 119 0.75 3.12 -15.60
CA MET A 119 1.94 3.51 -16.37
C MET A 119 2.06 5.03 -16.50
N LEU A 120 0.98 5.70 -16.90
CA LEU A 120 0.99 7.14 -17.12
C LEU A 120 1.29 7.90 -15.82
N PHE A 121 0.55 7.57 -14.74
CA PHE A 121 0.78 8.24 -13.45
C PHE A 121 2.14 7.92 -12.84
N GLY A 122 2.66 6.71 -13.03
CA GLY A 122 4.03 6.37 -12.65
C GLY A 122 5.06 7.21 -13.42
N ALA A 123 4.90 7.34 -14.73
CA ALA A 123 5.79 8.15 -15.57
C ALA A 123 5.75 9.64 -15.19
N VAL A 124 4.53 10.18 -14.97
CA VAL A 124 4.35 11.56 -14.48
C VAL A 124 4.98 11.74 -13.10
N GLY A 125 4.87 10.75 -12.23
CA GLY A 125 5.52 10.77 -10.91
C GLY A 125 7.05 10.84 -11.02
N ALA A 126 7.66 10.00 -11.87
CA ALA A 126 9.12 10.05 -12.11
C ALA A 126 9.57 11.41 -12.66
N ALA A 127 8.84 11.96 -13.63
CA ALA A 127 9.11 13.30 -14.17
C ALA A 127 8.97 14.39 -13.10
N GLY A 128 7.94 14.30 -12.25
CA GLY A 128 7.73 15.21 -11.12
C GLY A 128 8.89 15.20 -10.12
N PHE A 129 9.42 14.01 -9.80
CA PHE A 129 10.64 13.90 -9.00
C PHE A 129 11.88 14.45 -9.74
N GLY A 130 11.96 14.29 -11.06
CA GLY A 130 13.00 14.94 -11.86
C GLY A 130 12.99 16.45 -11.69
N MET A 131 11.82 17.08 -11.71
CA MET A 131 11.68 18.50 -11.40
C MET A 131 12.08 18.82 -9.95
N PHE A 132 11.64 18.01 -9.01
CA PHE A 132 11.93 18.20 -7.58
C PHE A 132 13.44 18.16 -7.27
N PHE A 133 14.20 17.31 -7.95
CA PHE A 133 15.66 17.22 -7.84
C PHE A 133 16.41 18.20 -8.76
N ASN A 134 15.76 19.25 -9.25
CA ASN A 134 16.33 20.28 -10.11
C ASN A 134 16.92 19.72 -11.42
N GLY A 135 16.34 18.70 -11.99
CA GLY A 135 16.71 18.16 -13.28
C GLY A 135 16.42 19.14 -14.42
N THR A 136 17.24 19.11 -15.45
CA THR A 136 16.98 19.82 -16.70
C THR A 136 15.74 19.24 -17.40
N LEU A 137 15.16 19.98 -18.35
CA LEU A 137 14.01 19.49 -19.12
C LEU A 137 14.28 18.14 -19.77
N LEU A 138 15.52 17.91 -20.23
CA LEU A 138 15.91 16.64 -20.83
C LEU A 138 15.88 15.49 -19.82
N GLU A 139 16.42 15.68 -18.62
CA GLU A 139 16.42 14.67 -17.56
C GLU A 139 15.00 14.36 -17.06
N ILE A 140 14.15 15.38 -16.96
CA ILE A 140 12.73 15.22 -16.63
C ILE A 140 12.01 14.33 -17.64
N VAL A 141 12.22 14.61 -18.95
CA VAL A 141 11.64 13.81 -20.04
C VAL A 141 12.19 12.38 -20.03
N MET A 142 13.50 12.21 -19.80
CA MET A 142 14.10 10.87 -19.73
C MET A 142 13.63 10.10 -18.51
N SER A 143 13.48 10.74 -17.34
CA SER A 143 12.90 10.13 -16.15
C SER A 143 11.45 9.66 -16.37
N PHE A 144 10.66 10.40 -17.16
CA PHE A 144 9.32 9.97 -17.57
C PHE A 144 9.36 8.62 -18.31
N PHE A 145 10.25 8.45 -19.29
CA PHE A 145 10.37 7.20 -20.03
C PHE A 145 10.92 6.06 -19.17
N ILE A 146 11.89 6.33 -18.29
CA ILE A 146 12.38 5.34 -17.31
C ILE A 146 11.24 4.92 -16.38
N GLY A 147 10.40 5.84 -15.94
CA GLY A 147 9.20 5.56 -15.14
C GLY A 147 8.22 4.59 -15.83
N ILE A 148 7.98 4.76 -17.14
CA ILE A 148 7.20 3.81 -17.95
C ILE A 148 7.87 2.43 -17.92
N LEU A 149 9.17 2.36 -18.17
CA LEU A 149 9.93 1.11 -18.21
C LEU A 149 9.84 0.36 -16.87
N ILE A 150 10.05 1.05 -15.75
CA ILE A 150 9.91 0.47 -14.40
C ILE A 150 8.52 -0.14 -14.21
N ARG A 151 7.46 0.57 -14.58
CA ARG A 151 6.08 0.08 -14.44
C ARG A 151 5.80 -1.11 -15.33
N CYS A 152 6.31 -1.12 -16.57
CA CYS A 152 6.22 -2.27 -17.46
C CYS A 152 6.90 -3.51 -16.87
N ILE A 153 8.15 -3.36 -16.41
CA ILE A 153 8.93 -4.44 -15.80
C ILE A 153 8.23 -4.95 -14.54
N SER A 154 7.86 -4.05 -13.63
CA SER A 154 7.20 -4.42 -12.38
C SER A 154 5.89 -5.18 -12.61
N CYS A 155 5.07 -4.74 -13.57
CA CYS A 155 3.83 -5.42 -13.93
C CYS A 155 4.10 -6.82 -14.55
N PHE A 156 5.10 -6.92 -15.41
CA PHE A 156 5.48 -8.20 -16.02
C PHE A 156 5.96 -9.20 -14.96
N LEU A 157 6.86 -8.77 -14.06
CA LEU A 157 7.40 -9.62 -13.00
C LEU A 157 6.33 -10.03 -11.97
N SER A 158 5.42 -9.13 -11.63
CA SER A 158 4.29 -9.43 -10.73
C SER A 158 3.35 -10.48 -11.30
N LYS A 159 3.11 -10.49 -12.61
CA LYS A 159 2.32 -11.55 -13.27
C LYS A 159 2.96 -12.93 -13.14
N HIS A 160 4.27 -13.00 -13.08
CA HIS A 160 5.03 -14.24 -12.86
C HIS A 160 5.22 -14.60 -11.39
N LYS A 161 4.50 -13.93 -10.47
CA LYS A 161 4.52 -14.16 -9.01
C LYS A 161 5.93 -14.11 -8.39
N LEU A 162 6.82 -13.30 -8.96
CA LEU A 162 8.14 -13.08 -8.39
C LEU A 162 8.02 -12.31 -7.07
N ASN A 163 8.93 -12.58 -6.14
CA ASN A 163 9.01 -11.91 -4.86
C ASN A 163 9.21 -10.39 -5.08
N SER A 164 8.54 -9.58 -4.25
CA SER A 164 8.60 -8.12 -4.29
C SER A 164 10.03 -7.57 -4.27
N SER A 165 10.91 -8.15 -3.44
CA SER A 165 12.32 -7.74 -3.37
C SER A 165 13.06 -7.97 -4.69
N LEU A 166 12.86 -9.11 -5.35
CA LEU A 166 13.45 -9.37 -6.67
C LEU A 166 12.88 -8.41 -7.74
N ASN A 167 11.57 -8.16 -7.69
CA ASN A 167 10.94 -7.19 -8.58
C ASN A 167 11.58 -5.80 -8.43
N ASN A 168 11.76 -5.34 -7.19
CA ASN A 168 12.38 -4.05 -6.90
C ASN A 168 13.85 -4.00 -7.34
N ALA A 169 14.63 -5.06 -7.12
CA ALA A 169 16.03 -5.13 -7.55
C ALA A 169 16.16 -5.07 -9.08
N ILE A 170 15.37 -5.85 -9.81
CA ILE A 170 15.39 -5.87 -11.29
C ILE A 170 14.91 -4.53 -11.83
N SER A 171 13.86 -3.95 -11.27
CA SER A 171 13.33 -2.64 -11.69
C SER A 171 14.35 -1.53 -11.46
N ALA A 172 15.01 -1.51 -10.30
CA ALA A 172 16.06 -0.54 -9.98
C ALA A 172 17.29 -0.70 -10.88
N GLY A 173 17.76 -1.93 -11.09
CA GLY A 173 18.85 -2.21 -12.02
C GLY A 173 18.54 -1.77 -13.44
N SER A 174 17.32 -2.04 -13.92
CA SER A 174 16.87 -1.60 -15.25
C SER A 174 16.79 -0.08 -15.38
N ALA A 175 16.37 0.63 -14.33
CA ALA A 175 16.37 2.09 -14.30
C ALA A 175 17.79 2.66 -14.34
N ALA A 176 18.70 2.13 -13.52
CA ALA A 176 20.11 2.53 -13.50
C ALA A 176 20.77 2.29 -14.86
N LEU A 177 20.55 1.10 -15.47
CA LEU A 177 21.07 0.78 -16.81
C LEU A 177 20.55 1.76 -17.86
N SER A 178 19.24 2.07 -17.83
CA SER A 178 18.64 3.01 -18.78
C SER A 178 19.23 4.40 -18.64
N ALA A 179 19.43 4.89 -17.42
CA ALA A 179 20.04 6.19 -17.16
C ALA A 179 21.48 6.27 -17.69
N GLN A 180 22.28 5.21 -17.52
CA GLN A 180 23.64 5.10 -18.04
C GLN A 180 23.67 5.11 -19.58
N LEU A 181 22.80 4.32 -20.22
CA LEU A 181 22.70 4.28 -21.69
C LEU A 181 22.26 5.63 -22.27
N ILE A 182 21.33 6.30 -21.61
CA ILE A 182 20.89 7.66 -22.00
C ILE A 182 22.06 8.63 -21.88
N HIS A 183 22.83 8.58 -20.79
CA HIS A 183 23.99 9.47 -20.60
C HIS A 183 25.08 9.23 -21.66
N GLN A 184 25.35 7.99 -22.07
CA GLN A 184 26.27 7.71 -23.16
C GLN A 184 25.82 8.32 -24.50
N ALA A 185 24.51 8.29 -24.75
CA ALA A 185 23.94 8.89 -25.98
C ALA A 185 23.82 10.41 -25.87
N LEU A 186 23.59 10.94 -24.68
CA LEU A 186 23.35 12.35 -24.38
C LEU A 186 24.22 12.79 -23.18
N PRO A 187 25.53 13.07 -23.38
CA PRO A 187 26.48 13.36 -22.32
C PRO A 187 26.15 14.57 -21.44
N GLN A 188 25.24 15.44 -21.89
CA GLN A 188 24.77 16.59 -21.11
C GLN A 188 23.76 16.22 -20.00
N THR A 189 23.31 14.97 -19.93
CA THR A 189 22.38 14.52 -18.88
C THR A 189 23.13 14.08 -17.62
N ASN A 190 22.50 14.26 -16.46
CA ASN A 190 23.01 13.78 -15.17
C ASN A 190 22.36 12.44 -14.81
N VAL A 191 23.19 11.39 -14.72
CA VAL A 191 22.75 10.03 -14.36
C VAL A 191 22.08 10.00 -12.99
N ASP A 192 22.66 10.68 -12.01
CA ASP A 192 22.17 10.65 -10.62
C ASP A 192 20.74 11.20 -10.51
N ILE A 193 20.44 12.29 -11.23
CA ILE A 193 19.11 12.89 -11.26
C ILE A 193 18.09 11.91 -11.87
N MET A 194 18.42 11.30 -13.00
CA MET A 194 17.53 10.35 -13.67
C MET A 194 17.29 9.09 -12.81
N VAL A 195 18.33 8.59 -12.16
CA VAL A 195 18.27 7.41 -11.28
C VAL A 195 17.44 7.71 -10.04
N ILE A 196 17.75 8.77 -9.29
CA ILE A 196 17.04 9.08 -8.04
C ILE A 196 15.56 9.40 -8.30
N SER A 197 15.27 10.13 -9.37
CA SER A 197 13.89 10.47 -9.75
C SER A 197 13.06 9.23 -10.06
N SER A 198 13.66 8.28 -10.77
CA SER A 198 13.01 7.02 -11.13
C SER A 198 12.85 6.09 -9.93
N PHE A 199 13.81 6.07 -9.00
CA PHE A 199 13.76 5.25 -7.79
C PHE A 199 12.66 5.65 -6.83
N MET A 200 12.22 6.92 -6.85
CA MET A 200 11.10 7.37 -6.02
C MET A 200 9.81 6.59 -6.29
N LEU A 201 9.68 5.95 -7.45
CA LEU A 201 8.56 5.04 -7.74
C LEU A 201 8.66 3.69 -7.01
N LEU A 202 9.85 3.31 -6.57
CA LEU A 202 10.15 2.04 -5.91
C LEU A 202 10.30 2.19 -4.39
N VAL A 203 10.64 3.41 -3.92
CA VAL A 203 10.84 3.68 -2.48
C VAL A 203 9.55 3.43 -1.71
N PRO A 204 9.60 2.64 -0.63
CA PRO A 204 8.42 2.24 0.16
C PRO A 204 7.98 3.35 1.14
N GLY A 205 7.67 4.56 0.64
CA GLY A 205 7.39 5.74 1.46
C GLY A 205 6.22 5.55 2.43
N LEU A 206 5.11 4.98 1.96
CA LEU A 206 3.95 4.69 2.82
C LEU A 206 4.26 3.64 3.88
N ALA A 207 5.04 2.61 3.55
CA ALA A 207 5.43 1.59 4.53
C ALA A 207 6.30 2.21 5.64
N ILE A 208 7.25 3.10 5.30
CA ILE A 208 8.08 3.83 6.27
C ILE A 208 7.21 4.73 7.15
N THR A 209 6.33 5.51 6.54
CA THR A 209 5.45 6.44 7.27
C THR A 209 4.53 5.68 8.23
N ASN A 210 3.92 4.59 7.77
CA ASN A 210 3.04 3.77 8.60
C ASN A 210 3.82 3.02 9.69
N ALA A 211 5.05 2.57 9.43
CA ALA A 211 5.90 1.98 10.46
C ALA A 211 6.15 2.95 11.62
N ILE A 212 6.44 4.21 11.31
CA ILE A 212 6.63 5.26 12.32
C ILE A 212 5.32 5.52 13.08
N ARG A 213 4.19 5.64 12.37
CA ARG A 213 2.89 5.90 12.99
C ARG A 213 2.42 4.76 13.89
N ASP A 214 2.50 3.53 13.41
CA ASP A 214 2.15 2.33 14.22
C ASP A 214 3.02 2.27 15.47
N THR A 215 4.34 2.56 15.36
CA THR A 215 5.26 2.60 16.51
C THR A 215 4.89 3.72 17.49
N ILE A 216 4.56 4.93 17.03
CA ILE A 216 4.13 6.05 17.89
C ILE A 216 2.79 5.75 18.57
N ALA A 217 1.89 5.05 17.88
CA ALA A 217 0.61 4.62 18.44
C ALA A 217 0.74 3.49 19.49
N GLY A 218 1.92 2.87 19.62
CA GLY A 218 2.17 1.77 20.55
C GLY A 218 2.10 0.38 19.90
N ASP A 219 1.77 0.29 18.62
CA ASP A 219 1.69 -0.96 17.85
C ASP A 219 3.08 -1.42 17.38
N TYR A 220 3.97 -1.67 18.33
CA TYR A 220 5.38 -1.97 18.06
C TYR A 220 5.58 -3.19 17.13
N VAL A 221 4.76 -4.22 17.27
CA VAL A 221 4.87 -5.44 16.44
C VAL A 221 4.63 -5.11 14.97
N SER A 222 3.59 -4.36 14.67
CA SER A 222 3.26 -3.93 13.31
C SER A 222 4.24 -2.89 12.78
N GLY A 223 4.63 -1.93 13.63
CA GLY A 223 5.62 -0.90 13.30
C GLY A 223 6.96 -1.51 12.91
N VAL A 224 7.51 -2.42 13.72
CA VAL A 224 8.78 -3.10 13.42
C VAL A 224 8.66 -3.98 12.18
N ALA A 225 7.58 -4.73 12.02
CA ALA A 225 7.39 -5.56 10.82
C ALA A 225 7.39 -4.71 9.53
N ARG A 226 6.66 -3.58 9.50
CA ARG A 226 6.69 -2.65 8.35
C ARG A 226 8.07 -2.03 8.12
N ALA A 227 8.80 -1.69 9.20
CA ALA A 227 10.14 -1.14 9.08
C ALA A 227 11.10 -2.16 8.45
N VAL A 228 11.02 -3.44 8.83
CA VAL A 228 11.82 -4.52 8.22
C VAL A 228 11.47 -4.69 6.75
N ASP A 229 10.18 -4.71 6.38
CA ASP A 229 9.76 -4.81 4.98
C ASP A 229 10.28 -3.64 4.14
N ALA A 230 10.21 -2.41 4.68
CA ALA A 230 10.73 -1.22 4.01
C ALA A 230 12.27 -1.27 3.86
N PHE A 231 12.98 -1.76 4.88
CA PHE A 231 14.42 -1.94 4.85
C PHE A 231 14.87 -2.98 3.81
N LEU A 232 14.19 -4.11 3.75
CA LEU A 232 14.44 -5.13 2.72
C LEU A 232 14.18 -4.61 1.30
N CYS A 233 13.15 -3.79 1.14
CA CYS A 233 12.88 -3.10 -0.13
C CYS A 233 14.03 -2.16 -0.51
N ALA A 234 14.52 -1.35 0.42
CA ALA A 234 15.64 -0.43 0.18
C ALA A 234 16.93 -1.17 -0.17
N ILE A 235 17.25 -2.28 0.52
CA ILE A 235 18.39 -3.14 0.18
C ILE A 235 18.23 -3.70 -1.24
N ALA A 236 17.05 -4.18 -1.61
CA ALA A 236 16.80 -4.73 -2.94
C ALA A 236 17.05 -3.68 -4.05
N ILE A 237 16.57 -2.45 -3.85
CA ILE A 237 16.82 -1.34 -4.77
C ILE A 237 18.33 -1.04 -4.86
N ALA A 238 19.01 -0.94 -3.72
CA ALA A 238 20.44 -0.64 -3.68
C ALA A 238 21.29 -1.72 -4.35
N VAL A 239 20.98 -3.00 -4.12
CA VAL A 239 21.67 -4.14 -4.76
C VAL A 239 21.44 -4.13 -6.27
N GLY A 240 20.20 -3.93 -6.72
CA GLY A 240 19.88 -3.90 -8.15
C GLY A 240 20.58 -2.77 -8.88
N ALA A 241 20.57 -1.57 -8.32
CA ALA A 241 21.25 -0.41 -8.89
C ALA A 241 22.77 -0.53 -8.79
N GLY A 242 23.29 -0.91 -7.62
CA GLY A 242 24.73 -1.03 -7.37
C GLY A 242 25.39 -2.06 -8.27
N PHE A 243 24.70 -3.19 -8.55
CA PHE A 243 25.20 -4.18 -9.50
C PHE A 243 25.45 -3.57 -10.90
N VAL A 244 24.49 -2.79 -11.41
CA VAL A 244 24.64 -2.14 -12.71
C VAL A 244 25.71 -1.07 -12.67
N MET A 245 25.72 -0.20 -11.67
CA MET A 245 26.70 0.88 -11.55
C MET A 245 28.12 0.37 -11.42
N TYR A 246 28.35 -0.74 -10.71
CA TYR A 246 29.68 -1.34 -10.57
C TYR A 246 30.31 -1.73 -11.91
N PHE A 247 29.53 -2.20 -12.90
CA PHE A 247 30.05 -2.55 -14.21
C PHE A 247 30.22 -1.34 -15.16
N TRP A 248 29.83 -0.15 -14.71
CA TRP A 248 29.90 1.09 -15.51
C TRP A 248 31.00 2.06 -15.02
N ILE A 249 31.58 1.77 -13.86
CA ILE A 249 32.78 2.47 -13.35
C ILE A 249 34.01 1.85 -13.97
#